data_3665264dcba67557d54533a72ab39edf
#
_entry.id   3665264dcba67557d54533a72ab39edf
#
_cell.length_a   1.000
_cell.length_b   1.000
_cell.length_c   1.000
_cell.angle_alpha   90.00
_cell.angle_beta   90.00
_cell.angle_gamma   90.00
#
_symmetry.space_group_name_H-M   'P 1'
#
loop_
_entity.id
_entity.type
_entity.pdbx_description
1 polymer ?
#
loop_
_entity_poly.entity_id
_entity_poly.type
_entity_poly.pdbx_seq_one_letter_code
_entity_poly.pdbx_strand_id
1 'polypeptide(L)'
;VVLKDMTQEAAEKGKAYSEPLLKKLVSRGKMLQSDSEKILNRITATSSDTDLQGCDLIIEAVFENLDLKHTITKNTESYLSNDGIWGSNTSTLPISELANAASKPDKFIGIHFFSPVDKMPLVEIIVGEKTDEETLAKAFDYAQQIRKTPIVVNDSLGFFTSRTFGTYLDEGLHLLVEGYNPIQIDNMGKAIGMPVGPLQVGDEVSLELTRKAQETWADMGVADKWSDGSVTRRVIKDMITDNGLSLIHISEPTRHVD
;
A
#
# COMPACT_ATOMS: atom_id res chain seq x y z
N VAL A 1 5.43 16.13 12.48
CA VAL A 1 5.69 15.06 11.51
C VAL A 1 6.76 15.55 10.56
N VAL A 2 7.82 14.75 10.35
CA VAL A 2 8.84 15.00 9.33
C VAL A 2 8.45 14.20 8.09
N LEU A 3 8.33 14.85 6.95
CA LEU A 3 8.08 14.25 5.65
C LEU A 3 9.36 14.36 4.81
N LYS A 4 10.08 13.27 4.69
CA LYS A 4 11.36 13.21 3.98
C LYS A 4 11.17 12.59 2.59
N ASP A 5 11.79 13.19 1.59
CA ASP A 5 11.88 12.64 0.24
C ASP A 5 13.29 12.85 -0.33
N MET A 6 13.57 12.34 -1.52
CA MET A 6 14.89 12.44 -2.17
C MET A 6 15.32 13.88 -2.42
N THR A 7 14.36 14.76 -2.76
CA THR A 7 14.60 16.18 -2.99
C THR A 7 13.66 17.04 -2.17
N GLN A 8 14.08 18.27 -1.87
CA GLN A 8 13.24 19.23 -1.15
C GLN A 8 11.93 19.50 -1.90
N GLU A 9 11.99 19.60 -3.23
CA GLU A 9 10.82 19.80 -4.07
C GLU A 9 9.82 18.63 -3.97
N ALA A 10 10.30 17.39 -3.97
CA ALA A 10 9.47 16.20 -3.81
C ALA A 10 8.80 16.17 -2.41
N ALA A 11 9.55 16.49 -1.36
CA ALA A 11 9.02 16.58 0.00
C ALA A 11 7.94 17.67 0.13
N GLU A 12 8.17 18.86 -0.45
CA GLU A 12 7.17 19.94 -0.47
C GLU A 12 5.91 19.57 -1.27
N LYS A 13 6.08 18.87 -2.38
CA LYS A 13 4.95 18.31 -3.15
C LYS A 13 4.15 17.31 -2.33
N GLY A 14 4.83 16.44 -1.56
CA GLY A 14 4.19 15.52 -0.63
C GLY A 14 3.38 16.25 0.45
N LYS A 15 3.94 17.29 1.05
CA LYS A 15 3.23 18.15 2.02
C LYS A 15 2.01 18.84 1.37
N ALA A 16 2.18 19.37 0.16
CA ALA A 16 1.13 20.06 -0.57
C ALA A 16 -0.09 19.18 -0.90
N TYR A 17 0.07 17.84 -0.92
CA TYR A 17 -1.05 16.90 -1.05
C TYR A 17 -2.11 17.08 0.04
N SER A 18 -1.72 17.48 1.24
CA SER A 18 -2.62 17.71 2.38
C SER A 18 -3.49 18.99 2.21
N GLU A 19 -3.05 19.97 1.44
CA GLU A 19 -3.74 21.26 1.33
C GLU A 19 -5.16 21.16 0.77
N PRO A 20 -5.41 20.51 -0.40
CA PRO A 20 -6.75 20.41 -0.97
C PRO A 20 -7.70 19.62 -0.05
N LEU A 21 -7.19 18.63 0.69
CA LEU A 21 -7.99 17.88 1.65
C LEU A 21 -8.48 18.77 2.78
N LEU A 22 -7.58 19.57 3.35
CA LEU A 22 -7.92 20.52 4.43
C LEU A 22 -8.80 21.67 3.92
N LYS A 23 -8.51 22.23 2.76
CA LYS A 23 -9.35 23.25 2.10
C LYS A 23 -10.79 22.77 1.90
N LYS A 24 -10.96 21.50 1.52
CA LYS A 24 -12.29 20.89 1.38
C LYS A 24 -13.04 20.79 2.70
N LEU A 25 -12.35 20.54 3.83
CA LEU A 25 -12.98 20.55 5.16
C LEU A 25 -13.37 21.96 5.58
N VAL A 26 -12.53 22.96 5.32
CA VAL A 26 -12.82 24.36 5.60
C VAL A 26 -14.01 24.85 4.77
N SER A 27 -14.05 24.59 3.47
CA SER A 27 -15.13 25.02 2.58
C SER A 27 -16.49 24.40 2.95
N ARG A 28 -16.48 23.24 3.62
CA ARG A 28 -17.69 22.56 4.12
C ARG A 28 -18.07 22.97 5.56
N GLY A 29 -17.37 23.93 6.14
CA GLY A 29 -17.60 24.37 7.53
C GLY A 29 -17.26 23.34 8.60
N LYS A 30 -16.48 22.29 8.24
CA LYS A 30 -16.08 21.22 9.16
C LYS A 30 -14.76 21.49 9.88
N MET A 31 -14.06 22.57 9.50
CA MET A 31 -12.78 22.98 10.07
C MET A 31 -12.62 24.51 9.93
N LEU A 32 -11.98 25.14 10.90
CA LEU A 32 -11.60 26.54 10.80
C LEU A 32 -10.33 26.68 9.94
N GLN A 33 -10.22 27.80 9.22
CA GLN A 33 -9.03 28.10 8.42
C GLN A 33 -7.76 28.09 9.28
N SER A 34 -7.81 28.69 10.47
CA SER A 34 -6.67 28.70 11.41
C SER A 34 -6.23 27.31 11.87
N ASP A 35 -7.14 26.34 11.95
CA ASP A 35 -6.79 24.97 12.34
C ASP A 35 -6.19 24.18 11.16
N SER A 36 -6.66 24.44 9.94
CA SER A 36 -6.05 23.95 8.71
C SER A 36 -4.57 24.39 8.60
N GLU A 37 -4.30 25.65 8.84
CA GLU A 37 -2.94 26.20 8.83
C GLU A 37 -2.05 25.58 9.94
N LYS A 38 -2.57 25.42 11.15
CA LYS A 38 -1.85 24.74 12.23
C LYS A 38 -1.49 23.30 11.88
N ILE A 39 -2.38 22.57 11.19
CA ILE A 39 -2.12 21.18 10.77
C ILE A 39 -1.00 21.16 9.73
N LEU A 40 -1.07 22.01 8.69
CA LEU A 40 -0.03 22.07 7.66
C LEU A 40 1.34 22.47 8.24
N ASN A 41 1.36 23.37 9.21
CA ASN A 41 2.59 23.79 9.89
C ASN A 41 3.23 22.72 10.78
N ARG A 42 2.50 21.64 11.11
CA ARG A 42 3.06 20.47 11.80
C ARG A 42 3.82 19.52 10.87
N ILE A 43 3.75 19.73 9.56
CA ILE A 43 4.44 18.91 8.56
C ILE A 43 5.71 19.68 8.15
N THR A 44 6.86 19.14 8.49
CA THR A 44 8.17 19.63 8.05
C THR A 44 8.60 18.81 6.86
N ALA A 45 8.65 19.42 5.68
CA ALA A 45 9.15 18.79 4.46
C ALA A 45 10.68 18.95 4.40
N THR A 46 11.40 17.86 4.12
CA THR A 46 12.87 17.88 4.08
C THR A 46 13.44 16.86 3.11
N SER A 47 14.64 17.11 2.61
CA SER A 47 15.46 16.14 1.90
C SER A 47 16.62 15.59 2.77
N SER A 48 16.76 16.07 4.00
CA SER A 48 17.86 15.68 4.92
C SER A 48 17.45 14.56 5.84
N ASP A 49 18.26 13.49 5.91
CA ASP A 49 18.06 12.39 6.86
C ASP A 49 18.25 12.84 8.32
N THR A 50 19.09 13.88 8.56
CA THR A 50 19.34 14.39 9.92
C THR A 50 18.11 14.97 10.60
N ASP A 51 17.12 15.42 9.83
CA ASP A 51 15.86 15.94 10.37
C ASP A 51 14.97 14.84 10.99
N LEU A 52 15.30 13.56 10.73
CA LEU A 52 14.65 12.41 11.36
C LEU A 52 15.15 12.16 12.80
N GLN A 53 16.15 12.90 13.25
CA GLN A 53 16.78 12.68 14.57
C GLN A 53 15.76 12.76 15.70
N GLY A 54 15.68 11.68 16.49
CA GLY A 54 14.82 11.58 17.66
C GLY A 54 13.36 11.24 17.34
N CYS A 55 13.05 10.79 16.11
CA CYS A 55 11.73 10.28 15.80
C CYS A 55 11.44 8.97 16.57
N ASP A 56 10.24 8.87 17.14
CA ASP A 56 9.78 7.66 17.83
C ASP A 56 9.28 6.58 16.86
N LEU A 57 8.93 6.98 15.66
CA LEU A 57 8.51 6.11 14.58
C LEU A 57 8.97 6.68 13.23
N ILE A 58 9.67 5.88 12.45
CA ILE A 58 9.94 6.15 11.04
C ILE A 58 9.15 5.13 10.21
N ILE A 59 8.38 5.59 9.24
CA ILE A 59 7.68 4.72 8.27
C ILE A 59 8.25 5.00 6.89
N GLU A 60 8.91 4.01 6.30
CA GLU A 60 9.33 4.09 4.91
C GLU A 60 8.18 3.71 3.97
N ALA A 61 8.06 4.46 2.88
CA ALA A 61 7.07 4.24 1.82
C ALA A 61 7.69 4.46 0.43
N VAL A 62 8.92 4.00 0.24
CA VAL A 62 9.64 4.08 -1.03
C VAL A 62 9.17 2.99 -2.00
N PHE A 63 9.66 3.03 -3.25
CA PHE A 63 9.31 2.02 -4.25
C PHE A 63 9.53 0.59 -3.74
N GLU A 64 8.70 -0.33 -4.24
CA GLU A 64 8.67 -1.73 -3.84
C GLU A 64 9.88 -2.48 -4.45
N ASN A 65 11.05 -2.23 -3.86
CA ASN A 65 12.33 -2.81 -4.24
C ASN A 65 13.13 -3.13 -2.97
N LEU A 66 13.54 -4.38 -2.80
CA LEU A 66 14.17 -4.89 -1.59
C LEU A 66 15.49 -4.14 -1.28
N ASP A 67 16.36 -3.98 -2.27
CA ASP A 67 17.68 -3.33 -2.08
C ASP A 67 17.53 -1.85 -1.72
N LEU A 68 16.57 -1.16 -2.34
CA LEU A 68 16.28 0.23 -2.01
C LEU A 68 15.79 0.35 -0.55
N LYS A 69 14.84 -0.48 -0.15
CA LYS A 69 14.31 -0.48 1.23
C LYS A 69 15.40 -0.81 2.25
N HIS A 70 16.27 -1.79 1.96
CA HIS A 70 17.44 -2.11 2.78
C HIS A 70 18.40 -0.92 2.91
N THR A 71 18.64 -0.20 1.81
CA THR A 71 19.50 0.99 1.81
C THR A 71 18.90 2.10 2.67
N ILE A 72 17.62 2.38 2.52
CA ILE A 72 16.93 3.40 3.31
C ILE A 72 16.94 3.03 4.80
N THR A 73 16.65 1.78 5.15
CA THR A 73 16.70 1.30 6.53
C THR A 73 18.07 1.56 7.16
N LYS A 74 19.15 1.11 6.51
CA LYS A 74 20.54 1.30 7.00
C LYS A 74 20.92 2.76 7.19
N ASN A 75 20.47 3.62 6.27
CA ASN A 75 20.84 5.03 6.29
C ASN A 75 20.09 5.83 7.36
N THR A 76 18.88 5.40 7.74
CA THR A 76 17.98 6.25 8.53
C THR A 76 17.59 5.68 9.88
N GLU A 77 17.77 4.38 10.15
CA GLU A 77 17.41 3.79 11.45
C GLU A 77 18.16 4.41 12.65
N SER A 78 19.39 4.86 12.44
CA SER A 78 20.21 5.50 13.49
C SER A 78 19.64 6.83 13.99
N TYR A 79 18.71 7.44 13.26
CA TYR A 79 18.03 8.68 13.66
C TYR A 79 16.82 8.45 14.56
N LEU A 80 16.37 7.19 14.74
CA LEU A 80 15.33 6.87 15.72
C LEU A 80 15.75 7.23 17.13
N SER A 81 14.78 7.56 17.97
CA SER A 81 14.97 7.62 19.42
C SER A 81 15.35 6.23 19.96
N ASN A 82 15.86 6.17 21.20
CA ASN A 82 16.33 4.90 21.77
C ASN A 82 15.27 3.79 21.77
N ASP A 83 14.01 4.17 22.00
CA ASP A 83 12.84 3.27 22.05
C ASP A 83 11.97 3.37 20.80
N GLY A 84 12.50 4.04 19.75
CA GLY A 84 11.81 4.21 18.48
C GLY A 84 11.66 2.90 17.71
N ILE A 85 10.64 2.85 16.86
CA ILE A 85 10.36 1.69 16.01
C ILE A 85 10.45 2.05 14.54
N TRP A 86 10.84 1.08 13.71
CA TRP A 86 10.92 1.23 12.27
C TRP A 86 9.76 0.51 11.59
N GLY A 87 8.97 1.24 10.80
CA GLY A 87 7.85 0.71 10.03
C GLY A 87 8.11 0.67 8.54
N SER A 88 7.70 -0.38 7.85
CA SER A 88 7.64 -0.43 6.39
C SER A 88 6.20 -0.43 5.90
N ASN A 89 5.89 0.45 4.93
CA ASN A 89 4.59 0.49 4.25
C ASN A 89 4.59 -0.40 2.99
N THR A 90 5.43 -1.43 2.94
CA THR A 90 5.39 -2.41 1.85
C THR A 90 4.02 -3.06 1.76
N SER A 91 3.59 -3.39 0.55
CA SER A 91 2.34 -4.14 0.30
C SER A 91 2.58 -5.62 0.03
N THR A 92 3.81 -6.01 -0.31
CA THR A 92 4.08 -7.36 -0.79
C THR A 92 5.34 -8.02 -0.21
N LEU A 93 6.38 -7.23 0.12
CA LEU A 93 7.66 -7.78 0.58
C LEU A 93 7.59 -8.27 2.03
N PRO A 94 8.09 -9.47 2.35
CA PRO A 94 8.09 -9.98 3.71
C PRO A 94 8.82 -9.06 4.67
N ILE A 95 8.22 -8.79 5.81
CA ILE A 95 8.78 -7.93 6.84
C ILE A 95 10.06 -8.52 7.43
N SER A 96 10.12 -9.84 7.59
CA SER A 96 11.30 -10.55 8.08
C SER A 96 12.52 -10.38 7.14
N GLU A 97 12.28 -10.34 5.82
CA GLU A 97 13.33 -10.06 4.84
C GLU A 97 13.80 -8.61 4.91
N LEU A 98 12.90 -7.67 5.04
CA LEU A 98 13.22 -6.25 5.17
C LEU A 98 13.98 -5.98 6.48
N ALA A 99 13.60 -6.64 7.57
CA ALA A 99 14.24 -6.51 8.87
C ALA A 99 15.69 -6.99 8.91
N ASN A 100 16.14 -7.79 7.93
CA ASN A 100 17.54 -8.22 7.84
C ASN A 100 18.53 -7.05 7.59
N ALA A 101 18.04 -5.92 7.13
CA ALA A 101 18.86 -4.71 6.95
C ALA A 101 18.98 -3.88 8.23
N ALA A 102 18.07 -4.08 9.20
CA ALA A 102 18.04 -3.30 10.44
C ALA A 102 19.07 -3.79 11.45
N SER A 103 19.66 -2.89 12.20
CA SER A 103 20.54 -3.22 13.33
C SER A 103 19.74 -3.73 14.55
N LYS A 104 18.47 -3.32 14.67
CA LYS A 104 17.52 -3.73 15.69
C LYS A 104 16.28 -4.38 15.03
N PRO A 105 16.37 -5.62 14.54
CA PRO A 105 15.27 -6.26 13.83
C PRO A 105 14.04 -6.55 14.72
N ASP A 106 14.20 -6.55 16.04
CA ASP A 106 13.13 -6.61 17.03
C ASP A 106 12.27 -5.35 17.06
N LYS A 107 12.82 -4.20 16.62
CA LYS A 107 12.11 -2.92 16.50
C LYS A 107 11.57 -2.64 15.09
N PHE A 108 11.58 -3.65 14.21
CA PHE A 108 11.10 -3.56 12.84
C PHE A 108 9.72 -4.19 12.70
N ILE A 109 8.79 -3.50 11.99
CA ILE A 109 7.40 -3.95 11.84
C ILE A 109 6.81 -3.48 10.49
N GLY A 110 5.84 -4.21 9.95
CA GLY A 110 5.04 -3.75 8.82
C GLY A 110 3.88 -2.88 9.26
N ILE A 111 3.67 -1.75 8.56
CA ILE A 111 2.52 -0.86 8.76
C ILE A 111 1.96 -0.52 7.39
N HIS A 112 1.10 -1.39 6.87
CA HIS A 112 0.57 -1.29 5.51
C HIS A 112 -0.71 -0.48 5.47
N PHE A 113 -0.63 0.67 4.80
CA PHE A 113 -1.76 1.55 4.53
C PHE A 113 -2.38 1.25 3.16
N PHE A 114 -3.68 1.50 3.04
CA PHE A 114 -4.42 1.33 1.78
C PHE A 114 -4.72 2.67 1.13
N SER A 115 -4.54 2.74 -0.20
CA SER A 115 -4.84 3.94 -0.98
C SER A 115 -6.33 4.03 -1.33
N PRO A 116 -6.94 5.22 -1.28
CA PRO A 116 -6.39 6.49 -0.80
C PRO A 116 -6.37 6.55 0.74
N VAL A 117 -5.21 6.87 1.31
CA VAL A 117 -4.95 6.75 2.75
C VAL A 117 -5.89 7.59 3.61
N ASP A 118 -6.32 8.75 3.12
CA ASP A 118 -7.26 9.65 3.82
C ASP A 118 -8.68 9.08 3.95
N LYS A 119 -9.04 8.09 3.13
CA LYS A 119 -10.39 7.48 3.11
C LYS A 119 -10.42 6.06 3.66
N MET A 120 -9.36 5.30 3.43
CA MET A 120 -9.30 3.89 3.84
C MET A 120 -9.05 3.78 5.34
N PRO A 121 -10.00 3.17 6.10
CA PRO A 121 -9.86 3.08 7.55
C PRO A 121 -8.91 1.98 8.02
N LEU A 122 -8.70 0.94 7.23
CA LEU A 122 -7.93 -0.24 7.58
C LEU A 122 -6.42 0.02 7.51
N VAL A 123 -5.67 -0.59 8.43
CA VAL A 123 -4.22 -0.73 8.40
C VAL A 123 -3.85 -2.15 8.82
N GLU A 124 -2.99 -2.81 8.05
CA GLU A 124 -2.37 -4.06 8.51
C GLU A 124 -1.12 -3.75 9.33
N ILE A 125 -1.02 -4.37 10.48
CA ILE A 125 0.19 -4.42 11.30
C ILE A 125 0.78 -5.81 11.12
N ILE A 126 1.92 -5.90 10.43
CA ILE A 126 2.52 -7.18 10.06
C ILE A 126 3.69 -7.48 10.99
N VAL A 127 3.60 -8.59 11.71
CA VAL A 127 4.58 -9.04 12.69
C VAL A 127 5.62 -9.93 12.01
N GLY A 128 6.85 -9.43 11.88
CA GLY A 128 7.98 -10.21 11.38
C GLY A 128 8.49 -11.23 12.43
N GLU A 129 9.32 -12.17 12.00
CA GLU A 129 9.83 -13.25 12.87
C GLU A 129 10.55 -12.75 14.14
N LYS A 130 11.19 -11.58 14.07
CA LYS A 130 11.98 -11.01 15.16
C LYS A 130 11.28 -9.84 15.86
N THR A 131 10.15 -9.37 15.35
CA THR A 131 9.40 -8.23 15.91
C THR A 131 8.97 -8.54 17.34
N ASP A 132 9.33 -7.69 18.30
CA ASP A 132 8.95 -7.87 19.69
C ASP A 132 7.53 -7.35 20.00
N GLU A 133 6.99 -7.76 21.16
CA GLU A 133 5.63 -7.38 21.60
C GLU A 133 5.50 -5.87 21.86
N GLU A 134 6.55 -5.21 22.30
CA GLU A 134 6.54 -3.77 22.55
C GLU A 134 6.43 -2.99 21.24
N THR A 135 7.15 -3.42 20.20
CA THR A 135 7.07 -2.86 18.84
C THR A 135 5.67 -3.03 18.26
N LEU A 136 5.09 -4.23 18.42
CA LEU A 136 3.71 -4.47 18.01
C LEU A 136 2.74 -3.54 18.74
N ALA A 137 2.86 -3.41 20.06
CA ALA A 137 1.99 -2.54 20.85
C ALA A 137 2.09 -1.08 20.41
N LYS A 138 3.31 -0.56 20.20
CA LYS A 138 3.54 0.81 19.72
C LYS A 138 2.93 1.07 18.33
N ALA A 139 3.10 0.14 17.40
CA ALA A 139 2.52 0.25 16.06
C ALA A 139 0.99 0.20 16.09
N PHE A 140 0.42 -0.66 16.94
CA PHE A 140 -1.02 -0.77 17.12
C PHE A 140 -1.61 0.52 17.71
N ASP A 141 -1.00 1.05 18.78
CA ASP A 141 -1.40 2.31 19.41
C ASP A 141 -1.28 3.49 18.44
N TYR A 142 -0.20 3.55 17.65
CA TYR A 142 -0.05 4.56 16.62
C TYR A 142 -1.20 4.51 15.61
N ALA A 143 -1.56 3.33 15.11
CA ALA A 143 -2.66 3.18 14.16
C ALA A 143 -3.99 3.67 14.75
N GLN A 144 -4.26 3.38 16.03
CA GLN A 144 -5.44 3.90 16.72
C GLN A 144 -5.40 5.42 16.93
N GLN A 145 -4.25 5.99 17.28
CA GLN A 145 -4.08 7.45 17.45
C GLN A 145 -4.40 8.22 16.18
N ILE A 146 -4.04 7.69 15.02
CA ILE A 146 -4.39 8.27 13.71
C ILE A 146 -5.78 7.87 13.22
N ARG A 147 -6.60 7.25 14.08
CA ARG A 147 -7.99 6.83 13.84
C ARG A 147 -8.15 5.81 12.70
N LYS A 148 -7.17 4.94 12.56
CA LYS A 148 -7.27 3.76 11.69
C LYS A 148 -7.76 2.55 12.50
N THR A 149 -8.26 1.56 11.79
CA THR A 149 -8.63 0.26 12.35
C THR A 149 -7.49 -0.71 12.08
N PRO A 150 -6.63 -1.00 13.07
CA PRO A 150 -5.54 -1.95 12.88
C PRO A 150 -6.04 -3.39 12.92
N ILE A 151 -5.48 -4.22 12.05
CA ILE A 151 -5.52 -5.68 12.17
C ILE A 151 -4.09 -6.19 12.28
N VAL A 152 -3.86 -7.14 13.17
CA VAL A 152 -2.55 -7.77 13.34
C VAL A 152 -2.52 -9.03 12.48
N VAL A 153 -1.51 -9.15 11.64
CA VAL A 153 -1.36 -10.27 10.70
C VAL A 153 0.04 -10.85 10.75
N ASN A 154 0.16 -12.11 10.37
CA ASN A 154 1.45 -12.78 10.26
C ASN A 154 2.19 -12.33 9.00
N ASP A 155 3.51 -12.36 9.08
CA ASP A 155 4.39 -12.10 7.96
C ASP A 155 4.28 -13.19 6.89
N SER A 156 4.03 -12.77 5.68
CA SER A 156 4.01 -13.59 4.48
C SER A 156 3.99 -12.70 3.25
N LEU A 157 4.26 -13.22 2.08
CA LEU A 157 4.07 -12.48 0.82
C LEU A 157 2.62 -12.01 0.68
N GLY A 158 2.44 -10.69 0.45
CA GLY A 158 1.13 -10.06 0.27
C GLY A 158 0.23 -10.13 1.51
N PHE A 159 0.76 -10.51 2.66
CA PHE A 159 0.11 -10.51 3.96
C PHE A 159 -1.29 -11.16 3.96
N PHE A 160 -2.27 -10.60 4.68
CA PHE A 160 -3.63 -11.11 4.69
C PHE A 160 -4.48 -10.48 3.58
N THR A 161 -4.46 -9.15 3.47
CA THR A 161 -5.40 -8.43 2.58
C THR A 161 -5.08 -8.62 1.11
N SER A 162 -3.81 -8.51 0.70
CA SER A 162 -3.42 -8.73 -0.70
C SER A 162 -3.67 -10.17 -1.15
N ARG A 163 -3.52 -11.15 -0.24
CA ARG A 163 -3.87 -12.55 -0.50
C ARG A 163 -5.36 -12.73 -0.73
N THR A 164 -6.18 -12.20 0.20
CA THR A 164 -7.65 -12.28 0.09
C THR A 164 -8.15 -11.56 -1.16
N PHE A 165 -7.59 -10.39 -1.43
CA PHE A 165 -7.90 -9.61 -2.62
C PHE A 165 -7.50 -10.35 -3.90
N GLY A 166 -6.29 -10.94 -3.91
CA GLY A 166 -5.78 -11.68 -5.06
C GLY A 166 -6.67 -12.86 -5.42
N THR A 167 -7.16 -13.64 -4.45
CA THR A 167 -8.08 -14.76 -4.73
C THR A 167 -9.42 -14.29 -5.30
N TYR A 168 -9.95 -13.16 -4.82
CA TYR A 168 -11.18 -12.59 -5.33
C TYR A 168 -11.07 -12.12 -6.78
N LEU A 169 -9.96 -11.46 -7.11
CA LEU A 169 -9.67 -11.04 -8.48
C LEU A 169 -9.46 -12.26 -9.39
N ASP A 170 -8.69 -13.25 -8.93
CA ASP A 170 -8.36 -14.44 -9.70
C ASP A 170 -9.61 -15.23 -10.07
N GLU A 171 -10.54 -15.43 -9.13
CA GLU A 171 -11.84 -16.05 -9.41
C GLU A 171 -12.66 -15.26 -10.44
N GLY A 172 -12.66 -13.90 -10.35
CA GLY A 172 -13.32 -13.06 -11.35
C GLY A 172 -12.73 -13.23 -12.76
N LEU A 173 -11.40 -13.35 -12.86
CA LEU A 173 -10.70 -13.59 -14.12
C LEU A 173 -10.93 -15.01 -14.64
N HIS A 174 -11.04 -16.01 -13.78
CA HIS A 174 -11.44 -17.36 -14.17
C HIS A 174 -12.82 -17.37 -14.85
N LEU A 175 -13.82 -16.76 -14.22
CA LEU A 175 -15.16 -16.63 -14.79
C LEU A 175 -15.15 -15.88 -16.13
N LEU A 176 -14.32 -14.82 -16.26
CA LEU A 176 -14.17 -14.10 -17.52
C LEU A 176 -13.63 -14.99 -18.64
N VAL A 177 -12.61 -15.80 -18.35
CA VAL A 177 -12.03 -16.75 -19.32
C VAL A 177 -12.98 -17.87 -19.68
N GLU A 178 -13.86 -18.28 -18.75
CA GLU A 178 -14.94 -19.23 -19.03
C GLU A 178 -16.06 -18.65 -19.92
N GLY A 179 -16.02 -17.34 -20.20
CA GLY A 179 -16.93 -16.67 -21.13
C GLY A 179 -18.12 -15.98 -20.49
N TYR A 180 -18.15 -15.84 -19.17
CA TYR A 180 -19.19 -15.05 -18.51
C TYR A 180 -19.03 -13.56 -18.80
N ASN A 181 -20.15 -12.86 -18.87
CA ASN A 181 -20.17 -11.42 -19.13
C ASN A 181 -19.55 -10.65 -17.94
N PRO A 182 -18.58 -9.73 -18.16
CA PRO A 182 -17.89 -9.01 -17.10
C PRO A 182 -18.83 -8.22 -16.17
N ILE A 183 -19.90 -7.62 -16.72
CA ILE A 183 -20.90 -6.90 -15.91
C ILE A 183 -21.64 -7.87 -14.98
N GLN A 184 -21.93 -9.08 -15.43
CA GLN A 184 -22.58 -10.10 -14.60
C GLN A 184 -21.64 -10.57 -13.48
N ILE A 185 -20.35 -10.78 -13.76
CA ILE A 185 -19.35 -11.16 -12.78
C ILE A 185 -19.29 -10.11 -11.66
N ASP A 186 -19.19 -8.83 -12.01
CA ASP A 186 -19.13 -7.74 -11.02
C ASP A 186 -20.43 -7.59 -10.22
N ASN A 187 -21.57 -7.75 -10.88
CA ASN A 187 -22.87 -7.70 -10.18
C ASN A 187 -23.05 -8.87 -9.22
N MET A 188 -22.56 -10.06 -9.55
CA MET A 188 -22.59 -11.21 -8.64
C MET A 188 -21.68 -10.99 -7.44
N GLY A 189 -20.48 -10.45 -7.64
CA GLY A 189 -19.60 -10.03 -6.54
C GLY A 189 -20.29 -9.08 -5.56
N LYS A 190 -21.00 -8.08 -6.08
CA LYS A 190 -21.79 -7.15 -5.26
C LYS A 190 -22.97 -7.83 -4.57
N ALA A 191 -23.64 -8.77 -5.24
CA ALA A 191 -24.78 -9.49 -4.70
C ALA A 191 -24.43 -10.39 -3.50
N ILE A 192 -23.20 -10.92 -3.43
CA ILE A 192 -22.71 -11.69 -2.29
C ILE A 192 -22.17 -10.82 -1.16
N GLY A 193 -22.26 -9.48 -1.27
CA GLY A 193 -21.92 -8.53 -0.21
C GLY A 193 -20.57 -7.82 -0.36
N MET A 194 -19.85 -8.01 -1.47
CA MET A 194 -18.63 -7.25 -1.73
C MET A 194 -18.96 -5.82 -2.18
N PRO A 195 -18.23 -4.80 -1.70
CA PRO A 195 -18.52 -3.40 -2.05
C PRO A 195 -18.27 -3.08 -3.52
N VAL A 196 -17.37 -3.82 -4.17
CA VAL A 196 -16.94 -3.65 -5.57
C VAL A 196 -16.87 -5.03 -6.22
N GLY A 197 -17.20 -5.14 -7.49
CA GLY A 197 -17.03 -6.38 -8.25
C GLY A 197 -15.56 -6.75 -8.50
N PRO A 198 -15.22 -8.02 -8.72
CA PRO A 198 -13.82 -8.46 -8.80
C PRO A 198 -13.08 -7.85 -9.99
N LEU A 199 -13.71 -7.72 -11.15
CA LEU A 199 -13.07 -7.15 -12.33
C LEU A 199 -12.96 -5.63 -12.22
N GLN A 200 -13.99 -4.96 -11.68
CA GLN A 200 -13.98 -3.53 -11.42
C GLN A 200 -12.86 -3.15 -10.45
N VAL A 201 -12.65 -3.91 -9.38
CA VAL A 201 -11.57 -3.63 -8.43
C VAL A 201 -10.20 -3.91 -9.05
N GLY A 202 -10.09 -4.88 -9.96
CA GLY A 202 -8.88 -5.11 -10.76
C GLY A 202 -8.51 -3.87 -11.60
N ASP A 203 -9.51 -3.22 -12.19
CA ASP A 203 -9.30 -1.97 -12.93
C ASP A 203 -8.93 -0.79 -12.02
N GLU A 204 -9.50 -0.70 -10.82
CA GLU A 204 -9.17 0.36 -9.86
C GLU A 204 -7.73 0.29 -9.37
N VAL A 205 -7.17 -0.91 -9.19
CA VAL A 205 -5.75 -1.11 -8.84
C VAL A 205 -4.82 -1.16 -10.04
N SER A 206 -5.35 -1.28 -11.23
CA SER A 206 -4.71 -1.50 -12.53
C SER A 206 -4.06 -2.88 -12.71
N LEU A 207 -4.24 -3.44 -13.90
CA LEU A 207 -3.62 -4.71 -14.29
C LEU A 207 -2.09 -4.62 -14.30
N GLU A 208 -1.54 -3.44 -14.56
CA GLU A 208 -0.09 -3.20 -14.54
C GLU A 208 0.50 -3.36 -13.13
N LEU A 209 -0.22 -2.94 -12.08
CA LEU A 209 0.22 -3.17 -10.71
C LEU A 209 0.20 -4.66 -10.38
N THR A 210 -0.84 -5.38 -10.81
CA THR A 210 -0.92 -6.84 -10.65
C THR A 210 0.23 -7.55 -11.36
N ARG A 211 0.58 -7.12 -12.58
CA ARG A 211 1.72 -7.64 -13.34
C ARG A 211 3.04 -7.46 -12.58
N LYS A 212 3.30 -6.26 -12.08
CA LYS A 212 4.52 -5.95 -11.30
C LYS A 212 4.60 -6.77 -10.01
N ALA A 213 3.49 -6.94 -9.31
CA ALA A 213 3.46 -7.78 -8.12
C ALA A 213 3.81 -9.24 -8.43
N GLN A 214 3.25 -9.79 -9.52
CA GLN A 214 3.56 -11.15 -9.97
C GLN A 214 5.03 -11.31 -10.38
N GLU A 215 5.61 -10.33 -11.07
CA GLU A 215 7.03 -10.34 -11.42
C GLU A 215 7.91 -10.34 -10.16
N THR A 216 7.62 -9.46 -9.21
CA THR A 216 8.34 -9.42 -7.92
C THR A 216 8.27 -10.77 -7.19
N TRP A 217 7.10 -11.41 -7.15
CA TRP A 217 6.94 -12.73 -6.54
C TRP A 217 7.67 -13.84 -7.29
N ALA A 218 7.72 -13.77 -8.61
CA ALA A 218 8.49 -14.71 -9.44
C ALA A 218 10.00 -14.58 -9.17
N ASP A 219 10.50 -13.37 -9.11
CA ASP A 219 11.91 -13.07 -8.80
C ASP A 219 12.32 -13.58 -7.40
N MET A 220 11.38 -13.58 -6.46
CA MET A 220 11.57 -14.13 -5.12
C MET A 220 11.40 -15.66 -5.04
N GLY A 221 11.08 -16.33 -6.17
CA GLY A 221 10.90 -17.78 -6.24
C GLY A 221 9.66 -18.31 -5.51
N VAL A 222 8.60 -17.51 -5.37
CA VAL A 222 7.40 -17.83 -4.59
C VAL A 222 6.09 -17.71 -5.35
N ALA A 223 6.16 -17.36 -6.64
CA ALA A 223 5.00 -17.12 -7.50
C ALA A 223 3.96 -18.26 -7.53
N ASP A 224 4.40 -19.50 -7.33
CA ASP A 224 3.55 -20.68 -7.51
C ASP A 224 2.95 -21.22 -6.19
N LYS A 225 3.19 -20.54 -5.07
CA LYS A 225 2.76 -21.07 -3.74
C LYS A 225 1.30 -20.77 -3.39
N TRP A 226 0.60 -19.89 -4.12
CA TRP A 226 -0.69 -19.35 -3.68
C TRP A 226 -1.87 -19.63 -4.59
N SER A 227 -1.70 -19.43 -5.84
CA SER A 227 -2.52 -19.92 -6.94
C SER A 227 -1.54 -20.33 -8.03
N ASP A 228 -1.94 -21.19 -8.92
CA ASP A 228 -1.07 -21.43 -10.07
C ASP A 228 -0.93 -20.14 -10.91
N GLY A 229 -1.75 -19.10 -10.64
CA GLY A 229 -1.74 -17.78 -11.26
C GLY A 229 -1.76 -17.80 -12.78
N SER A 230 -2.02 -18.99 -13.37
CA SER A 230 -1.92 -19.23 -14.81
C SER A 230 -2.95 -18.43 -15.58
N VAL A 231 -4.17 -18.33 -15.04
CA VAL A 231 -5.25 -17.57 -15.67
C VAL A 231 -4.98 -16.08 -15.58
N THR A 232 -4.64 -15.57 -14.40
CA THR A 232 -4.29 -14.15 -14.20
C THR A 232 -3.10 -13.76 -15.07
N ARG A 233 -2.03 -14.56 -15.13
CA ARG A 233 -0.86 -14.30 -16.01
C ARG A 233 -1.25 -14.29 -17.48
N ARG A 234 -2.11 -15.23 -17.92
CA ARG A 234 -2.60 -15.28 -19.30
C ARG A 234 -3.42 -14.06 -19.65
N VAL A 235 -4.42 -13.69 -18.82
CA VAL A 235 -5.25 -12.51 -19.05
C VAL A 235 -4.41 -11.24 -19.09
N ILE A 236 -3.47 -11.08 -18.15
CA ILE A 236 -2.54 -9.93 -18.11
C ILE A 236 -1.71 -9.88 -19.39
N LYS A 237 -1.15 -11.02 -19.83
CA LYS A 237 -0.38 -11.08 -21.06
C LYS A 237 -1.23 -10.69 -22.25
N ASP A 238 -2.39 -11.34 -22.43
CA ASP A 238 -3.29 -11.09 -23.55
C ASP A 238 -3.76 -9.63 -23.59
N MET A 239 -4.09 -9.05 -22.45
CA MET A 239 -4.60 -7.68 -22.40
C MET A 239 -3.47 -6.63 -22.50
N ILE A 240 -2.45 -6.71 -21.67
CA ILE A 240 -1.40 -5.67 -21.60
C ILE A 240 -0.37 -5.88 -22.70
N THR A 241 0.23 -7.05 -22.79
CA THR A 241 1.40 -7.31 -23.65
C THR A 241 0.97 -7.41 -25.11
N ASP A 242 -0.07 -8.13 -25.39
CA ASP A 242 -0.45 -8.46 -26.77
C ASP A 242 -1.42 -7.41 -27.36
N ASN A 243 -2.22 -6.74 -26.54
CA ASN A 243 -3.24 -5.77 -26.98
C ASN A 243 -3.06 -4.34 -26.44
N GLY A 244 -2.09 -4.09 -25.56
CA GLY A 244 -1.80 -2.75 -25.02
C GLY A 244 -2.92 -2.17 -24.14
N LEU A 245 -3.77 -3.01 -23.56
CA LEU A 245 -4.90 -2.62 -22.72
C LEU A 245 -4.42 -2.55 -21.25
N SER A 246 -4.82 -1.50 -20.54
CA SER A 246 -4.49 -1.33 -19.13
C SER A 246 -5.62 -1.70 -18.16
N LEU A 247 -6.84 -1.86 -18.67
CA LEU A 247 -8.06 -2.14 -17.91
C LEU A 247 -8.90 -3.23 -18.57
N ILE A 248 -9.63 -3.99 -17.77
CA ILE A 248 -10.53 -5.07 -18.25
C ILE A 248 -11.73 -4.48 -19.01
N HIS A 249 -12.33 -3.42 -18.48
CA HIS A 249 -13.52 -2.77 -19.04
C HIS A 249 -13.24 -1.84 -20.26
N ILE A 250 -11.99 -1.60 -20.61
CA ILE A 250 -11.63 -0.84 -21.84
C ILE A 250 -11.96 -1.62 -23.12
N SER A 251 -12.13 -2.92 -23.03
CA SER A 251 -12.53 -3.74 -24.20
C SER A 251 -14.00 -3.55 -24.63
N GLU A 252 -14.80 -2.74 -23.96
CA GLU A 252 -16.11 -2.35 -24.47
C GLU A 252 -15.99 -1.33 -25.61
N PRO A 253 -16.50 -1.63 -26.82
CA PRO A 253 -16.33 -0.78 -28.00
C PRO A 253 -17.23 0.46 -28.01
N THR A 254 -17.64 0.97 -26.88
CA THR A 254 -18.60 2.08 -26.83
C THR A 254 -18.19 3.16 -25.83
N ARG A 255 -17.12 3.88 -26.14
CA ARG A 255 -17.07 5.30 -25.87
C ARG A 255 -16.59 6.02 -27.14
N HIS A 256 -17.36 5.93 -28.19
CA HIS A 256 -17.45 7.05 -29.10
C HIS A 256 -18.21 8.13 -28.33
N VAL A 257 -17.48 9.05 -27.76
CA VAL A 257 -18.01 10.36 -27.41
C VAL A 257 -17.93 11.12 -28.71
N ASP A 258 -19.06 11.27 -29.39
CA ASP A 258 -19.23 12.28 -30.41
C ASP A 258 -19.18 13.68 -29.75
#